data_4535f229cf28ea509430ce812108cc1c
#
_entry.id   4535f229cf28ea509430ce812108cc1c
#
_cell.length_a   1.000
_cell.length_b   1.000
_cell.length_c   1.000
_cell.angle_alpha   90.00
_cell.angle_beta   90.00
_cell.angle_gamma   90.00
#
_symmetry.space_group_name_H-M   'P 1'
#
loop_
_entity.id
_entity.type
_entity.pdbx_description
1 polymer ?
#
loop_
_entity_poly.entity_id
_entity_poly.type
_entity_poly.pdbx_seq_one_letter_code
_entity_poly.pdbx_strand_id
1 'polypeptide(L)'
;MKLKSLTNNPIRLVLFPIVLILFLVEASLINRKTYSNNELKPAEEKDLYLYKGMGASYLCIASKAGIEFPKAVGIATATYVQVLEGKHGGLIEELGDTKLQREKLFAGAEFQIVTTAIKYCPDSVPKDVTKKVNKILKDNSKKK
;
A
#
# COMPACT_ATOMS: atom_id res chain seq x y z
N MET A 1 -43.92 -14.09 38.19
CA MET A 1 -42.94 -13.00 38.36
C MET A 1 -43.43 -11.81 37.56
N LYS A 2 -43.97 -10.74 38.19
CA LYS A 2 -44.57 -9.59 37.51
C LYS A 2 -43.47 -8.62 37.12
N LEU A 3 -43.24 -8.35 35.83
CA LEU A 3 -42.42 -7.24 35.36
C LEU A 3 -43.19 -5.93 35.71
N LYS A 4 -42.69 -5.22 36.72
CA LYS A 4 -43.18 -3.88 37.03
C LYS A 4 -42.74 -2.91 35.92
N SER A 5 -43.74 -2.25 35.34
CA SER A 5 -43.66 -1.14 34.40
C SER A 5 -42.61 -0.08 34.83
N LEU A 6 -41.54 0.07 34.04
CA LEU A 6 -40.49 1.07 34.21
C LEU A 6 -40.76 2.34 33.37
N THR A 7 -42.00 2.63 33.03
CA THR A 7 -42.35 3.60 31.98
C THR A 7 -42.91 4.94 32.46
N ASN A 8 -42.85 5.30 33.77
CA ASN A 8 -43.46 6.54 34.24
C ASN A 8 -42.48 7.48 34.96
N ASN A 9 -41.40 7.86 34.28
CA ASN A 9 -40.59 8.99 34.74
C ASN A 9 -40.55 10.05 33.62
N PRO A 10 -41.27 11.18 33.74
CA PRO A 10 -41.37 12.18 32.66
C PRO A 10 -39.99 12.77 32.28
N ILE A 11 -39.04 12.76 33.20
CA ILE A 11 -37.65 13.18 32.91
C ILE A 11 -36.94 12.26 31.92
N ARG A 12 -37.22 10.94 31.96
CA ARG A 12 -36.62 9.97 30.98
C ARG A 12 -37.19 10.13 29.58
N LEU A 13 -38.49 10.53 29.50
CA LEU A 13 -39.13 10.70 28.20
C LEU A 13 -38.62 11.90 27.43
N VAL A 14 -38.12 12.93 28.14
CA VAL A 14 -37.55 14.15 27.53
C VAL A 14 -36.03 14.00 27.29
N LEU A 15 -35.29 13.32 28.17
CA LEU A 15 -33.83 13.14 28.04
C LEU A 15 -33.46 12.18 26.93
N PHE A 16 -34.24 11.13 26.67
CA PHE A 16 -33.92 10.13 25.68
C PHE A 16 -33.83 10.68 24.24
N PRO A 17 -34.78 11.50 23.75
CA PRO A 17 -34.66 12.10 22.42
C PRO A 17 -33.54 13.14 22.33
N ILE A 18 -33.22 13.87 23.42
CA ILE A 18 -32.12 14.85 23.41
C ILE A 18 -30.75 14.16 23.26
N VAL A 19 -30.54 13.06 23.99
CA VAL A 19 -29.31 12.26 23.87
C VAL A 19 -29.19 11.64 22.47
N LEU A 20 -30.29 11.16 21.89
CA LEU A 20 -30.33 10.59 20.55
C LEU A 20 -30.00 11.65 19.48
N ILE A 21 -30.52 12.88 19.64
CA ILE A 21 -30.24 14.00 18.74
C ILE A 21 -28.75 14.42 18.82
N LEU A 22 -28.17 14.47 20.03
CA LEU A 22 -26.76 14.76 20.24
C LEU A 22 -25.86 13.70 19.56
N PHE A 23 -26.19 12.41 19.67
CA PHE A 23 -25.47 11.34 19.00
C PHE A 23 -25.54 11.43 17.47
N LEU A 24 -26.70 11.84 16.92
CA LEU A 24 -26.86 11.99 15.46
C LEU A 24 -26.11 13.22 14.92
N VAL A 25 -25.97 14.29 15.72
CA VAL A 25 -25.20 15.47 15.33
C VAL A 25 -23.69 15.15 15.30
N GLU A 26 -23.18 14.42 16.29
CA GLU A 26 -21.78 14.00 16.30
C GLU A 26 -21.45 13.04 15.14
N ALA A 27 -22.32 12.10 14.82
CA ALA A 27 -22.18 11.21 13.67
C ALA A 27 -22.12 11.97 12.33
N SER A 28 -22.83 13.11 12.23
CA SER A 28 -22.81 13.97 11.03
C SER A 28 -21.53 14.80 10.91
N LEU A 29 -20.86 15.11 12.02
CA LEU A 29 -19.59 15.85 12.02
C LEU A 29 -18.40 14.93 11.68
N ILE A 30 -18.46 13.66 12.06
CA ILE A 30 -17.40 12.69 11.76
C ILE A 30 -17.36 12.33 10.25
N ASN A 31 -18.47 12.48 9.54
CA ASN A 31 -18.57 12.17 8.11
C ASN A 31 -18.14 13.31 7.16
N ARG A 32 -17.66 14.45 7.69
CA ARG A 32 -16.89 15.38 6.88
C ARG A 32 -15.48 14.82 6.67
N LYS A 33 -15.35 13.77 5.85
CA LYS A 33 -14.12 13.57 5.09
C LYS A 33 -13.88 14.89 4.36
N THR A 34 -12.98 15.70 4.87
CA THR A 34 -12.29 16.69 4.08
C THR A 34 -11.60 15.90 2.98
N TYR A 35 -12.26 15.79 1.84
CA TYR A 35 -11.59 15.53 0.58
C TYR A 35 -10.72 16.76 0.37
N SER A 36 -9.53 16.72 0.97
CA SER A 36 -8.43 17.55 0.54
C SER A 36 -8.28 17.20 -0.94
N ASN A 37 -8.50 18.16 -1.83
CA ASN A 37 -8.02 18.12 -3.20
C ASN A 37 -6.48 18.16 -3.12
N ASN A 38 -5.88 17.09 -2.59
CA ASN A 38 -4.47 16.85 -2.76
C ASN A 38 -4.31 16.43 -4.20
N GLU A 39 -3.91 17.36 -5.04
CA GLU A 39 -3.33 17.08 -6.33
C GLU A 39 -2.30 15.97 -6.12
N LEU A 40 -2.52 14.82 -6.78
CA LEU A 40 -1.70 13.63 -6.55
C LEU A 40 -0.27 13.97 -7.02
N LYS A 41 0.63 14.12 -6.06
CA LYS A 41 2.04 14.41 -6.36
C LYS A 41 2.71 13.17 -6.95
N PRO A 42 3.39 13.25 -8.10
CA PRO A 42 4.16 12.14 -8.64
C PRO A 42 5.17 11.58 -7.62
N ALA A 43 5.45 10.29 -7.71
CA ALA A 43 6.43 9.65 -6.85
C ALA A 43 7.83 10.15 -7.19
N GLU A 44 8.52 10.69 -6.19
CA GLU A 44 9.92 11.11 -6.28
C GLU A 44 10.86 9.89 -6.14
N GLU A 45 12.14 10.05 -6.50
CA GLU A 45 13.15 9.00 -6.35
C GLU A 45 13.21 8.43 -4.93
N LYS A 46 13.08 9.28 -3.90
CA LYS A 46 13.04 8.86 -2.49
C LYS A 46 11.87 7.95 -2.15
N ASP A 47 10.68 8.21 -2.76
CA ASP A 47 9.50 7.38 -2.57
C ASP A 47 9.71 5.99 -3.20
N LEU A 48 10.23 5.96 -4.43
CA LEU A 48 10.56 4.73 -5.14
C LEU A 48 11.64 3.93 -4.39
N TYR A 49 12.64 4.63 -3.83
CA TYR A 49 13.67 4.00 -3.01
C TYR A 49 13.08 3.34 -1.76
N LEU A 50 12.18 4.03 -1.07
CA LEU A 50 11.48 3.50 0.10
C LEU A 50 10.65 2.27 -0.27
N TYR A 51 9.83 2.36 -1.33
CA TYR A 51 8.91 1.27 -1.70
C TYR A 51 9.65 0.01 -2.15
N LYS A 52 10.71 0.14 -2.97
CA LYS A 52 11.53 -1.02 -3.34
C LYS A 52 12.26 -1.64 -2.15
N GLY A 53 12.73 -0.81 -1.21
CA GLY A 53 13.38 -1.26 0.02
C GLY A 53 12.43 -2.04 0.91
N MET A 54 11.20 -1.55 1.12
CA MET A 54 10.16 -2.24 1.87
C MET A 54 9.77 -3.56 1.21
N GLY A 55 9.58 -3.57 -0.12
CA GLY A 55 9.26 -4.78 -0.88
C GLY A 55 10.37 -5.83 -0.79
N ALA A 56 11.63 -5.43 -0.89
CA ALA A 56 12.79 -6.32 -0.75
C ALA A 56 12.89 -6.88 0.68
N SER A 57 12.69 -6.03 1.70
CA SER A 57 12.69 -6.47 3.10
C SER A 57 11.59 -7.48 3.37
N TYR A 58 10.37 -7.25 2.85
CA TYR A 58 9.28 -8.21 2.91
C TYR A 58 9.69 -9.56 2.28
N LEU A 59 10.33 -9.53 1.12
CA LEU A 59 10.78 -10.73 0.41
C LEU A 59 11.80 -11.53 1.25
N CYS A 60 12.75 -10.85 1.89
CA CYS A 60 13.72 -11.46 2.79
C CYS A 60 13.05 -12.14 3.99
N ILE A 61 12.07 -11.48 4.60
CA ILE A 61 11.33 -11.99 5.76
C ILE A 61 10.43 -13.17 5.34
N ALA A 62 9.71 -13.03 4.24
CA ALA A 62 8.80 -14.05 3.70
C ALA A 62 9.57 -15.36 3.38
N SER A 63 10.76 -15.24 2.77
CA SER A 63 11.64 -16.39 2.51
C SER A 63 12.02 -17.11 3.80
N LYS A 64 12.40 -16.37 4.85
CA LYS A 64 12.74 -16.96 6.17
C LYS A 64 11.53 -17.63 6.85
N ALA A 65 10.32 -17.13 6.55
CA ALA A 65 9.06 -17.71 7.02
C ALA A 65 8.57 -18.90 6.16
N GLY A 66 9.35 -19.34 5.18
CA GLY A 66 9.00 -20.46 4.30
C GLY A 66 7.96 -20.15 3.23
N ILE A 67 7.71 -18.86 2.94
CA ILE A 67 6.83 -18.47 1.84
C ILE A 67 7.58 -18.63 0.53
N GLU A 68 6.96 -19.30 -0.44
CA GLU A 68 7.52 -19.52 -1.76
C GLU A 68 7.86 -18.21 -2.47
N PHE A 69 9.02 -18.14 -3.11
CA PHE A 69 9.56 -16.95 -3.77
C PHE A 69 8.56 -16.28 -4.74
N PRO A 70 7.90 -17.00 -5.69
CA PRO A 70 6.97 -16.36 -6.61
C PRO A 70 5.78 -15.68 -5.89
N LYS A 71 5.28 -16.30 -4.81
CA LYS A 71 4.19 -15.77 -4.00
C LYS A 71 4.62 -14.52 -3.24
N ALA A 72 5.80 -14.56 -2.63
CA ALA A 72 6.37 -13.43 -1.90
C ALA A 72 6.62 -12.23 -2.83
N VAL A 73 7.19 -12.46 -4.00
CA VAL A 73 7.40 -11.43 -5.05
C VAL A 73 6.07 -10.84 -5.49
N GLY A 74 5.07 -11.67 -5.79
CA GLY A 74 3.75 -11.21 -6.23
C GLY A 74 3.10 -10.28 -5.21
N ILE A 75 3.14 -10.64 -3.92
CA ILE A 75 2.57 -9.81 -2.83
C ILE A 75 3.36 -8.49 -2.71
N ALA A 76 4.68 -8.54 -2.67
CA ALA A 76 5.52 -7.36 -2.55
C ALA A 76 5.31 -6.38 -3.71
N THR A 77 5.26 -6.90 -4.93
CA THR A 77 5.04 -6.13 -6.16
C THR A 77 3.65 -5.50 -6.19
N ALA A 78 2.61 -6.27 -5.85
CA ALA A 78 1.25 -5.76 -5.78
C ALA A 78 1.13 -4.64 -4.74
N THR A 79 1.75 -4.78 -3.57
CA THR A 79 1.77 -3.76 -2.52
C THR A 79 2.46 -2.48 -2.99
N TYR A 80 3.63 -2.60 -3.63
CA TYR A 80 4.36 -1.46 -4.20
C TYR A 80 3.50 -0.70 -5.22
N VAL A 81 2.92 -1.41 -6.19
CA VAL A 81 2.08 -0.78 -7.23
C VAL A 81 0.83 -0.16 -6.64
N GLN A 82 0.19 -0.80 -5.66
CA GLN A 82 -1.00 -0.25 -5.00
C GLN A 82 -0.68 1.04 -4.24
N VAL A 83 0.47 1.14 -3.58
CA VAL A 83 0.91 2.38 -2.91
C VAL A 83 1.20 3.46 -3.96
N LEU A 84 1.88 3.11 -5.04
CA LEU A 84 2.21 4.05 -6.13
C LEU A 84 0.94 4.59 -6.80
N GLU A 85 -0.04 3.73 -7.10
CA GLU A 85 -1.33 4.14 -7.66
C GLU A 85 -2.16 4.96 -6.65
N GLY A 86 -2.24 4.52 -5.41
CA GLY A 86 -3.09 5.15 -4.39
C GLY A 86 -2.57 6.50 -3.89
N LYS A 87 -1.27 6.64 -3.73
CA LYS A 87 -0.64 7.86 -3.19
C LYS A 87 -0.20 8.83 -4.28
N HIS A 88 0.19 8.33 -5.45
CA HIS A 88 0.80 9.12 -6.52
C HIS A 88 0.02 9.05 -7.85
N GLY A 89 -1.15 8.38 -7.88
CA GLY A 89 -1.92 8.20 -9.11
C GLY A 89 -1.23 7.35 -10.18
N GLY A 90 -0.17 6.61 -9.82
CA GLY A 90 0.68 5.87 -10.74
C GLY A 90 1.65 6.75 -11.52
N LEU A 91 1.83 8.02 -11.12
CA LEU A 91 2.77 8.96 -11.72
C LEU A 91 4.15 8.83 -11.06
N ILE A 92 5.20 8.94 -11.86
CA ILE A 92 6.61 8.92 -11.46
C ILE A 92 7.27 10.19 -11.98
N GLU A 93 7.90 10.97 -11.10
CA GLU A 93 8.46 12.28 -11.42
C GLU A 93 9.44 12.24 -12.61
N GLU A 94 10.33 11.24 -12.64
CA GLU A 94 11.32 11.06 -13.72
C GLU A 94 10.69 10.81 -15.10
N LEU A 95 9.41 10.41 -15.16
CA LEU A 95 8.69 10.15 -16.40
C LEU A 95 7.78 11.31 -16.80
N GLY A 96 7.79 12.41 -16.01
CA GLY A 96 6.91 13.56 -16.21
C GLY A 96 5.43 13.14 -16.16
N ASP A 97 4.63 13.71 -17.07
CA ASP A 97 3.18 13.45 -17.12
C ASP A 97 2.81 12.08 -17.73
N THR A 98 3.81 11.26 -18.05
CA THR A 98 3.59 9.96 -18.68
C THR A 98 3.11 8.94 -17.65
N LYS A 99 1.83 8.60 -17.69
CA LYS A 99 1.28 7.51 -16.88
C LYS A 99 1.61 6.16 -17.53
N LEU A 100 2.34 5.32 -16.79
CA LEU A 100 2.63 3.96 -17.24
C LEU A 100 1.38 3.07 -17.16
N GLN A 101 1.26 2.16 -18.13
CA GLN A 101 0.29 1.07 -18.05
C GLN A 101 0.59 0.19 -16.83
N ARG A 102 -0.46 -0.38 -16.25
CA ARG A 102 -0.35 -1.15 -15.00
C ARG A 102 0.65 -2.30 -15.11
N GLU A 103 0.66 -2.99 -16.24
CA GLU A 103 1.60 -4.10 -16.51
C GLU A 103 3.06 -3.63 -16.46
N LYS A 104 3.35 -2.44 -16.97
CA LYS A 104 4.69 -1.84 -16.91
C LYS A 104 5.07 -1.42 -15.49
N LEU A 105 4.10 -0.92 -14.70
CA LEU A 105 4.33 -0.63 -13.28
C LEU A 105 4.66 -1.90 -12.52
N PHE A 106 3.92 -3.00 -12.74
CA PHE A 106 4.20 -4.30 -12.13
C PHE A 106 5.59 -4.82 -12.50
N ALA A 107 5.93 -4.86 -13.80
CA ALA A 107 7.23 -5.33 -14.25
C ALA A 107 8.40 -4.50 -13.70
N GLY A 108 8.24 -3.18 -13.65
CA GLY A 108 9.24 -2.27 -13.08
C GLY A 108 9.40 -2.45 -11.57
N ALA A 109 8.30 -2.55 -10.83
CA ALA A 109 8.29 -2.77 -9.39
C ALA A 109 8.93 -4.12 -9.02
N GLU A 110 8.55 -5.21 -9.71
CA GLU A 110 9.12 -6.53 -9.53
C GLU A 110 10.63 -6.52 -9.73
N PHE A 111 11.08 -5.94 -10.85
CA PHE A 111 12.51 -5.85 -11.16
C PHE A 111 13.28 -5.08 -10.07
N GLN A 112 12.75 -3.94 -9.60
CA GLN A 112 13.38 -3.15 -8.55
C GLN A 112 13.43 -3.89 -7.21
N ILE A 113 12.34 -4.55 -6.81
CA ILE A 113 12.26 -5.32 -5.56
C ILE A 113 13.24 -6.49 -5.59
N VAL A 114 13.24 -7.29 -6.66
CA VAL A 114 14.11 -8.46 -6.78
C VAL A 114 15.58 -8.05 -6.85
N THR A 115 15.91 -7.00 -7.61
CA THR A 115 17.27 -6.46 -7.68
C THR A 115 17.76 -5.98 -6.30
N THR A 116 16.87 -5.37 -5.52
CA THR A 116 17.20 -4.92 -4.16
C THR A 116 17.35 -6.09 -3.20
N ALA A 117 16.49 -7.10 -3.29
CA ALA A 117 16.56 -8.31 -2.48
C ALA A 117 17.84 -9.12 -2.72
N ILE A 118 18.33 -9.18 -3.97
CA ILE A 118 19.63 -9.80 -4.29
C ILE A 118 20.77 -9.15 -3.49
N LYS A 119 20.68 -7.84 -3.21
CA LYS A 119 21.67 -7.11 -2.40
C LYS A 119 21.50 -7.32 -0.90
N TYR A 120 20.25 -7.39 -0.42
CA TYR A 120 19.93 -7.45 1.01
C TYR A 120 19.98 -8.87 1.58
N CYS A 121 19.51 -9.84 0.80
CA CYS A 121 19.36 -11.24 1.23
C CYS A 121 19.54 -12.18 0.02
N PRO A 122 20.76 -12.31 -0.53
CA PRO A 122 21.03 -13.07 -1.75
C PRO A 122 20.56 -14.53 -1.66
N ASP A 123 20.64 -15.13 -0.48
CA ASP A 123 20.21 -16.51 -0.23
C ASP A 123 18.68 -16.71 -0.31
N SER A 124 17.92 -15.63 -0.23
CA SER A 124 16.45 -15.66 -0.33
C SER A 124 15.96 -15.58 -1.78
N VAL A 125 16.86 -15.33 -2.75
CA VAL A 125 16.51 -15.21 -4.16
C VAL A 125 17.04 -16.43 -4.93
N PRO A 126 16.21 -17.12 -5.72
CA PRO A 126 16.64 -18.26 -6.52
C PRO A 126 17.81 -17.92 -7.44
N LYS A 127 18.79 -18.82 -7.56
CA LYS A 127 20.01 -18.59 -8.33
C LYS A 127 19.76 -18.33 -9.83
N ASP A 128 18.75 -18.95 -10.40
CA ASP A 128 18.35 -18.71 -11.80
C ASP A 128 17.75 -17.31 -11.98
N VAL A 129 16.97 -16.82 -11.03
CA VAL A 129 16.44 -15.44 -11.02
C VAL A 129 17.59 -14.44 -10.91
N THR A 130 18.51 -14.66 -9.97
CA THR A 130 19.70 -13.83 -9.80
C THR A 130 20.54 -13.75 -11.10
N LYS A 131 20.73 -14.88 -11.80
CA LYS A 131 21.43 -14.91 -13.09
C LYS A 131 20.70 -14.08 -14.16
N LYS A 132 19.37 -14.20 -14.25
CA LYS A 132 18.55 -13.43 -15.21
C LYS A 132 18.67 -11.93 -14.96
N VAL A 133 18.50 -11.51 -13.71
CA VAL A 133 18.60 -10.09 -13.30
C VAL A 133 19.99 -9.54 -13.64
N ASN A 134 21.05 -10.23 -13.26
CA ASN A 134 22.42 -9.79 -13.52
C ASN A 134 22.71 -9.67 -15.02
N LYS A 135 22.14 -10.54 -15.87
CA LYS A 135 22.23 -10.42 -17.32
C LYS A 135 21.56 -9.14 -17.82
N ILE A 136 20.33 -8.86 -17.38
CA ILE A 136 19.60 -7.64 -17.77
C ILE A 136 20.40 -6.39 -17.37
N LEU A 137 20.95 -6.36 -16.15
CA LEU A 137 21.75 -5.22 -15.67
C LEU A 137 23.01 -5.01 -16.53
N LYS A 138 23.69 -6.09 -16.91
CA LYS A 138 24.85 -6.05 -17.81
C LYS A 138 24.49 -5.52 -19.20
N ASP A 139 23.39 -6.00 -19.77
CA ASP A 139 22.96 -5.61 -21.10
C ASP A 139 22.56 -4.14 -21.16
N ASN A 140 21.93 -3.64 -20.10
CA ASN A 140 21.56 -2.22 -19.97
C ASN A 140 22.78 -1.30 -19.76
N SER A 141 23.81 -1.77 -19.06
CA SER A 141 25.04 -0.97 -18.85
C SER A 141 25.87 -0.78 -20.13
N LYS A 142 25.72 -1.64 -21.15
CA LYS A 142 26.40 -1.54 -22.43
C LYS A 142 25.71 -0.62 -23.45
N LYS A 143 24.48 -0.21 -23.16
CA LYS A 143 23.65 0.66 -24.03
C LYS A 143 23.72 2.14 -23.67
N LYS A 144 24.38 2.48 -22.57
CA LYS A 144 24.70 3.84 -22.15
C LYS A 144 26.13 4.22 -22.61
#